data_e81a17fbfa6e5a4eca3a67e7b9b2ef6a
#
_entry.id   e81a17fbfa6e5a4eca3a67e7b9b2ef6a
#
_cell.length_a   1.000
_cell.length_b   1.000
_cell.length_c   1.000
_cell.angle_alpha   90.00
_cell.angle_beta   90.00
_cell.angle_gamma   90.00
#
_symmetry.space_group_name_H-M   'P 1'
#
loop_
_entity.id
_entity.type
_entity.pdbx_description
1 polymer ?
#
loop_
_entity_poly.entity_id
_entity_poly.type
_entity_poly.pdbx_seq_one_letter_code
_entity_poly.pdbx_strand_id
1 'polypeptide(L)'
;MKGATKEPGVSCGTLVVDAQRRLLLCHVTGTGKWDIPKGMQDPGEHPLEAAMRELREETGLVFAAERFVEIGRIAYRRDKALHLFRVDAGDELPTLDHLVCHSFFPHHVTGKPTPETDGFRWATRAEAARLCWPRMAERLMAIDW
;
A
#
# COMPACT_ATOMS: atom_id res chain seq x y z
N MET A 1 -14.08 11.82 33.60
CA MET A 1 -12.97 11.22 33.27
C MET A 1 -12.54 11.53 31.89
N LYS A 2 -11.48 11.58 31.65
CA LYS A 2 -11.09 11.80 30.43
C LYS A 2 -11.02 10.65 29.70
N GLY A 3 -11.41 10.61 28.63
CA GLY A 3 -11.39 9.48 27.81
C GLY A 3 -10.03 8.87 27.68
N ALA A 4 -9.98 7.61 27.44
CA ALA A 4 -8.75 6.94 27.12
C ALA A 4 -8.12 7.59 25.89
N THR A 5 -6.82 7.60 25.83
CA THR A 5 -6.10 8.05 24.64
C THR A 5 -6.53 7.16 23.47
N LYS A 6 -6.96 7.76 22.40
CA LYS A 6 -7.35 7.03 21.21
C LYS A 6 -6.14 6.38 20.58
N GLU A 7 -6.22 5.10 20.29
CA GLU A 7 -5.14 4.42 19.59
C GLU A 7 -5.03 4.93 18.16
N PRO A 8 -3.82 4.98 17.62
CA PRO A 8 -3.65 5.38 16.23
C PRO A 8 -4.34 4.42 15.29
N GLY A 9 -4.90 4.93 14.23
CA GLY A 9 -5.38 4.09 13.15
C GLY A 9 -4.22 3.35 12.50
N VAL A 10 -4.48 2.16 11.98
CA VAL A 10 -3.46 1.34 11.35
C VAL A 10 -3.81 1.12 9.89
N SER A 11 -2.91 1.51 8.99
CA SER A 11 -2.99 1.11 7.59
C SER A 11 -2.09 -0.10 7.39
N CYS A 12 -2.62 -1.11 6.75
CA CYS A 12 -1.89 -2.34 6.45
C CYS A 12 -1.56 -2.36 4.97
N GLY A 13 -0.32 -2.64 4.64
CA GLY A 13 0.14 -2.58 3.26
C GLY A 13 1.17 -3.64 2.93
N THR A 14 1.40 -3.80 1.64
CA THR A 14 2.31 -4.82 1.12
C THR A 14 3.35 -4.19 0.22
N LEU A 15 4.62 -4.51 0.47
CA LEU A 15 5.72 -4.20 -0.43
C LEU A 15 5.86 -5.40 -1.38
N VAL A 16 5.38 -5.25 -2.61
CA VAL A 16 5.54 -6.28 -3.65
C VAL A 16 6.83 -5.94 -4.39
N VAL A 17 7.78 -6.85 -4.36
CA VAL A 17 9.13 -6.62 -4.88
C VAL A 17 9.43 -7.64 -5.99
N ASP A 18 9.94 -7.18 -7.11
CA ASP A 18 10.27 -8.06 -8.23
C ASP A 18 11.72 -8.58 -8.15
N ALA A 19 12.12 -9.36 -9.17
CA ALA A 19 13.45 -9.97 -9.22
C ALA A 19 14.58 -8.93 -9.31
N GLN A 20 14.29 -7.74 -9.82
CA GLN A 20 15.27 -6.65 -9.88
C GLN A 20 15.20 -5.73 -8.66
N ARG A 21 14.50 -6.16 -7.61
CA ARG A 21 14.34 -5.39 -6.38
C ARG A 21 13.67 -4.04 -6.61
N ARG A 22 12.69 -4.02 -7.51
CA ARG A 22 11.84 -2.85 -7.73
C ARG A 22 10.54 -3.06 -6.96
N LEU A 23 9.99 -1.96 -6.49
CA LEU A 23 8.79 -1.94 -5.66
C LEU A 23 7.57 -1.59 -6.51
N LEU A 24 6.49 -2.33 -6.33
CA LEU A 24 5.21 -2.00 -6.98
C LEU A 24 4.63 -0.75 -6.33
N LEU A 25 4.39 0.26 -7.12
CA LEU A 25 3.72 1.48 -6.68
C LEU A 25 2.42 1.71 -7.46
N CYS A 26 1.46 2.29 -6.76
CA CYS A 26 0.14 2.63 -7.26
C CYS A 26 0.05 4.15 -7.40
N HIS A 27 -0.40 4.64 -8.55
CA HIS A 27 -0.60 6.07 -8.74
C HIS A 27 -1.86 6.51 -8.01
N VAL A 28 -1.73 7.51 -7.15
CA VAL A 28 -2.87 8.01 -6.37
C VAL A 28 -3.66 8.97 -7.27
N THR A 29 -4.87 8.57 -7.58
CA THR A 29 -5.76 9.30 -8.51
C THR A 29 -5.91 10.76 -8.10
N GLY A 30 -5.77 11.65 -9.08
CA GLY A 30 -5.92 13.08 -8.84
C GLY A 30 -4.70 13.77 -8.26
N THR A 31 -3.60 13.06 -8.09
CA THR A 31 -2.36 13.63 -7.54
C THR A 31 -1.18 13.31 -8.45
N GLY A 32 -0.03 13.90 -8.15
CA GLY A 32 1.23 13.53 -8.82
C GLY A 32 2.02 12.51 -8.01
N LYS A 33 1.39 11.84 -7.06
CA LYS A 33 2.08 10.96 -6.11
C LYS A 33 1.75 9.50 -6.32
N TRP A 34 2.69 8.68 -5.89
CA TRP A 34 2.59 7.22 -5.91
C TRP A 34 2.67 6.68 -4.49
N ASP A 35 2.09 5.54 -4.27
CA ASP A 35 2.05 4.94 -2.93
C ASP A 35 2.08 3.42 -3.05
N ILE A 36 2.39 2.76 -1.94
CA ILE A 36 2.26 1.31 -1.87
C ILE A 36 0.79 0.95 -1.75
N PRO A 37 0.38 -0.24 -2.21
CA PRO A 37 -0.99 -0.70 -1.95
C PRO A 37 -1.19 -0.91 -0.46
N LYS A 38 -2.14 -0.19 0.12
CA LYS A 38 -2.43 -0.21 1.55
C LYS A 38 -3.79 0.40 1.84
N GLY A 39 -4.27 0.17 3.02
CA GLY A 39 -5.48 0.83 3.50
C GLY A 39 -5.76 0.49 4.96
N MET A 40 -6.78 1.12 5.49
CA MET A 40 -7.12 1.02 6.90
C MET A 40 -7.57 -0.38 7.27
N GLN A 41 -7.08 -0.86 8.40
CA GLN A 41 -7.53 -2.10 9.01
C GLN A 41 -8.96 -1.92 9.52
N ASP A 42 -9.82 -2.87 9.17
CA ASP A 42 -11.20 -2.86 9.66
C ASP A 42 -11.26 -3.42 11.10
N PRO A 43 -12.28 -3.05 11.88
CA PRO A 43 -12.44 -3.62 13.22
C PRO A 43 -12.50 -5.15 13.16
N GLY A 44 -11.73 -5.80 14.03
CA GLY A 44 -11.66 -7.25 14.10
C GLY A 44 -10.80 -7.93 13.06
N GLU A 45 -10.28 -7.19 12.11
CA GLU A 45 -9.39 -7.71 11.08
C GLU A 45 -7.97 -7.87 11.63
N HIS A 46 -7.30 -8.97 11.29
CA HIS A 46 -5.87 -9.08 11.56
C HIS A 46 -5.08 -8.28 10.53
N PRO A 47 -3.89 -7.77 10.89
CA PRO A 47 -3.10 -6.99 9.93
C PRO A 47 -2.84 -7.68 8.60
N LEU A 48 -2.55 -8.97 8.60
CA LEU A 48 -2.33 -9.72 7.35
C LEU A 48 -3.60 -9.77 6.50
N GLU A 49 -4.75 -10.01 7.13
CA GLU A 49 -6.03 -10.01 6.42
C GLU A 49 -6.28 -8.67 5.74
N ALA A 50 -6.03 -7.58 6.48
CA ALA A 50 -6.20 -6.23 5.96
C ALA A 50 -5.25 -5.96 4.79
N ALA A 51 -3.98 -6.35 4.93
CA ALA A 51 -2.99 -6.15 3.87
C ALA A 51 -3.36 -6.92 2.61
N MET A 52 -3.80 -8.17 2.75
CA MET A 52 -4.22 -9.00 1.62
C MET A 52 -5.46 -8.41 0.95
N ARG A 53 -6.43 -7.95 1.74
CA ARG A 53 -7.65 -7.35 1.22
C ARG A 53 -7.34 -6.06 0.45
N GLU A 54 -6.53 -5.19 1.03
CA GLU A 54 -6.16 -3.92 0.38
C GLU A 54 -5.36 -4.14 -0.89
N LEU A 55 -4.45 -5.12 -0.89
CA LEU A 55 -3.69 -5.47 -2.10
C LEU A 55 -4.64 -5.88 -3.23
N ARG A 56 -5.61 -6.74 -2.92
CA ARG A 56 -6.60 -7.19 -3.90
C ARG A 56 -7.48 -6.03 -4.38
N GLU A 57 -7.94 -5.20 -3.47
CA GLU A 57 -8.81 -4.08 -3.81
C GLU A 57 -8.10 -3.05 -4.69
N GLU A 58 -6.85 -2.75 -4.40
CA GLU A 58 -6.13 -1.70 -5.13
C GLU A 58 -5.43 -2.19 -6.39
N THR A 59 -5.09 -3.46 -6.48
CA THR A 59 -4.31 -3.98 -7.62
C THR A 59 -4.92 -5.19 -8.31
N GLY A 60 -5.81 -5.90 -7.65
CA GLY A 60 -6.32 -7.19 -8.11
C GLY A 60 -5.40 -8.36 -7.79
N LEU A 61 -4.22 -8.11 -7.20
CA LEU A 61 -3.27 -9.18 -6.91
C LEU A 61 -3.70 -10.01 -5.71
N VAL A 62 -3.55 -11.33 -5.84
CA VAL A 62 -3.80 -12.29 -4.77
C VAL A 62 -2.60 -13.23 -4.69
N PHE A 63 -1.95 -13.23 -3.54
CA PHE A 63 -0.88 -14.18 -3.23
C PHE A 63 -1.32 -15.03 -2.04
N ALA A 64 -0.82 -16.26 -1.95
CA ALA A 64 -1.07 -17.09 -0.78
C ALA A 64 -0.54 -16.41 0.49
N ALA A 65 -1.24 -16.60 1.60
CA ALA A 65 -0.88 -15.96 2.87
C ALA A 65 0.58 -16.24 3.27
N GLU A 66 1.06 -17.44 2.97
CA GLU A 66 2.42 -17.88 3.32
C GLU A 66 3.50 -17.06 2.59
N ARG A 67 3.14 -16.37 1.51
CA ARG A 67 4.08 -15.54 0.75
C ARG A 67 4.34 -14.20 1.42
N PHE A 68 3.50 -13.81 2.37
CA PHE A 68 3.63 -12.50 3.06
C PHE A 68 4.59 -12.64 4.23
N VAL A 69 5.70 -11.93 4.16
CA VAL A 69 6.69 -11.88 5.24
C VAL A 69 6.42 -10.62 6.04
N GLU A 70 6.18 -10.75 7.33
CA GLU A 70 5.85 -9.60 8.17
C GLU A 70 7.08 -8.71 8.38
N ILE A 71 6.95 -7.44 8.01
CA ILE A 71 7.95 -6.41 8.34
C ILE A 71 7.63 -5.87 9.73
N GLY A 72 6.35 -5.65 10.01
CA GLY A 72 5.89 -5.22 11.31
C GLY A 72 5.20 -3.87 11.30
N ARG A 73 4.86 -3.42 12.49
CA ARG A 73 4.17 -2.16 12.71
C ARG A 73 5.18 -1.06 12.95
N ILE A 74 5.04 0.04 12.21
CA ILE A 74 5.91 1.20 12.36
C ILE A 74 5.06 2.46 12.52
N ALA A 75 5.58 3.42 13.26
CA ALA A 75 4.91 4.71 13.40
C ALA A 75 4.96 5.44 12.07
N TYR A 76 3.84 5.99 11.64
CA TYR A 76 3.77 6.76 10.40
C TYR A 76 3.69 8.25 10.70
N ARG A 77 2.72 8.63 11.49
CA ARG A 77 2.55 9.98 12.00
C ARG A 77 1.83 9.90 13.35
N ARG A 78 1.57 11.02 13.96
CA ARG A 78 1.07 11.09 15.33
C ARG A 78 -0.14 10.19 15.61
N ASP A 79 -1.10 10.16 14.67
CA ASP A 79 -2.35 9.44 14.83
C ASP A 79 -2.49 8.24 13.90
N LYS A 80 -1.39 7.79 13.31
CA LYS A 80 -1.44 6.71 12.33
C LYS A 80 -0.19 5.87 12.33
N ALA A 81 -0.37 4.56 12.26
CA ALA A 81 0.71 3.60 12.12
C ALA A 81 0.56 2.84 10.80
N LEU A 82 1.65 2.25 10.34
CA LEU A 82 1.67 1.34 9.21
C LEU A 82 2.00 -0.06 9.72
N HIS A 83 1.30 -1.06 9.23
CA HIS A 83 1.66 -2.45 9.45
C HIS A 83 1.96 -3.06 8.10
N LEU A 84 3.21 -3.40 7.86
CA LEU A 84 3.70 -3.75 6.54
C LEU A 84 4.13 -5.20 6.42
N PHE A 85 3.92 -5.73 5.23
CA PHE A 85 4.35 -7.07 4.81
C PHE A 85 5.11 -6.95 3.50
N ARG A 86 5.91 -7.94 3.19
CA ARG A 86 6.64 -8.01 1.94
C ARG A 86 6.28 -9.30 1.21
N VAL A 87 6.09 -9.21 -0.10
CA VAL A 87 5.95 -10.35 -0.99
C VAL A 87 7.01 -10.25 -2.07
N ASP A 88 7.83 -11.28 -2.20
CA ASP A 88 8.78 -11.37 -3.30
C ASP A 88 8.07 -12.00 -4.48
N ALA A 89 7.79 -11.19 -5.50
CA ALA A 89 7.08 -11.65 -6.68
C ALA A 89 7.99 -12.27 -7.74
N GLY A 90 9.31 -12.09 -7.60
CA GLY A 90 10.26 -12.63 -8.59
C GLY A 90 9.91 -12.15 -9.99
N ASP A 91 9.78 -13.09 -10.94
CA ASP A 91 9.42 -12.80 -12.33
C ASP A 91 7.95 -13.07 -12.60
N GLU A 92 7.11 -13.24 -11.57
CA GLU A 92 5.69 -13.60 -11.76
C GLU A 92 4.87 -12.50 -12.40
N LEU A 93 5.35 -11.26 -12.32
CA LEU A 93 4.66 -10.09 -12.87
C LEU A 93 5.52 -9.42 -13.93
N PRO A 94 5.69 -10.06 -15.11
CA PRO A 94 6.51 -9.49 -16.17
C PRO A 94 5.92 -8.19 -16.74
N THR A 95 4.60 -8.02 -16.66
CA THR A 95 3.92 -6.76 -16.96
C THR A 95 2.91 -6.48 -15.85
N LEU A 96 2.46 -5.23 -15.76
CA LEU A 96 1.45 -4.81 -14.81
C LEU A 96 0.13 -4.46 -15.49
N ASP A 97 0.00 -4.79 -16.78
CA ASP A 97 -1.16 -4.38 -17.59
C ASP A 97 -2.48 -4.99 -17.12
N HIS A 98 -2.41 -6.12 -16.43
CA HIS A 98 -3.61 -6.81 -15.95
C HIS A 98 -4.07 -6.33 -14.57
N LEU A 99 -3.33 -5.45 -13.92
CA LEU A 99 -3.72 -4.94 -12.61
C LEU A 99 -4.89 -3.98 -12.73
N VAL A 100 -5.85 -4.11 -11.84
CA VAL A 100 -7.07 -3.29 -11.85
C VAL A 100 -7.41 -2.90 -10.43
N CYS A 101 -7.71 -1.64 -10.21
CA CYS A 101 -8.18 -1.14 -8.92
C CYS A 101 -9.68 -1.36 -8.79
N HIS A 102 -10.08 -1.99 -7.70
CA HIS A 102 -11.47 -2.25 -7.36
C HIS A 102 -11.93 -1.45 -6.15
N SER A 103 -11.18 -0.41 -5.77
CA SER A 103 -11.51 0.46 -4.66
C SER A 103 -11.81 1.85 -5.22
N PHE A 104 -12.97 2.40 -4.85
CA PHE A 104 -13.49 3.63 -5.45
C PHE A 104 -13.87 4.64 -4.40
N PHE A 105 -13.82 5.91 -4.78
CA PHE A 105 -14.34 7.00 -3.97
C PHE A 105 -15.23 7.88 -4.86
N PRO A 106 -16.18 8.64 -4.30
CA PRO A 106 -16.97 9.55 -5.12
C PRO A 106 -16.13 10.77 -5.52
N HIS A 107 -16.16 11.10 -6.81
CA HIS A 107 -15.45 12.28 -7.31
C HIS A 107 -16.02 13.52 -6.65
N HIS A 108 -15.17 14.43 -6.21
CA HIS A 108 -15.58 15.60 -5.42
C HIS A 108 -16.50 16.57 -6.18
N VAL A 109 -16.46 16.57 -7.52
CA VAL A 109 -17.31 17.44 -8.34
C VAL A 109 -18.52 16.68 -8.85
N THR A 110 -18.33 15.50 -9.47
CA THR A 110 -19.40 14.78 -10.15
C THR A 110 -20.09 13.73 -9.29
N GLY A 111 -19.48 13.32 -8.17
CA GLY A 111 -19.99 12.24 -7.33
C GLY A 111 -19.85 10.86 -7.96
N LYS A 112 -19.27 10.74 -9.15
CA LYS A 112 -19.12 9.46 -9.82
C LYS A 112 -18.08 8.59 -9.14
N PRO A 113 -18.27 7.25 -9.12
CA PRO A 113 -17.24 6.35 -8.60
C PRO A 113 -15.94 6.54 -9.37
N THR A 114 -14.87 6.80 -8.62
CA THR A 114 -13.54 7.05 -9.18
C THR A 114 -12.56 6.10 -8.52
N PRO A 115 -11.72 5.37 -9.29
CA PRO A 115 -10.77 4.45 -8.68
C PRO A 115 -9.75 5.21 -7.83
N GLU A 116 -9.43 4.66 -6.67
CA GLU A 116 -8.42 5.24 -5.78
C GLU A 116 -7.03 5.21 -6.43
N THR A 117 -6.79 4.19 -7.25
CA THR A 117 -5.54 4.00 -7.99
C THR A 117 -5.84 3.96 -9.48
N ASP A 118 -5.14 4.75 -10.26
CA ASP A 118 -5.34 4.81 -11.71
C ASP A 118 -4.08 4.49 -12.52
N GLY A 119 -3.05 3.96 -11.89
CA GLY A 119 -1.85 3.53 -12.58
C GLY A 119 -0.98 2.68 -11.67
N PHE A 120 -0.13 1.86 -12.30
CA PHE A 120 0.79 0.96 -11.60
C PHE A 120 2.14 1.02 -12.27
N ARG A 121 3.20 0.90 -11.47
CA ARG A 121 4.55 0.85 -12.00
C ARG A 121 5.50 0.15 -11.05
N TRP A 122 6.57 -0.36 -11.61
CA TRP A 122 7.73 -0.79 -10.83
C TRP A 122 8.62 0.44 -10.60
N ALA A 123 9.14 0.57 -9.41
CA ALA A 123 10.00 1.69 -9.04
C ALA A 123 11.26 1.17 -8.38
N THR A 124 12.39 1.70 -8.80
CA THR A 124 13.64 1.46 -8.07
C THR A 124 13.57 2.19 -6.74
N ARG A 125 14.51 1.88 -5.85
CA ARG A 125 14.58 2.54 -4.55
C ARG A 125 14.69 4.06 -4.69
N ALA A 126 15.52 4.53 -5.60
CA ALA A 126 15.68 5.96 -5.87
C ALA A 126 14.40 6.58 -6.41
N GLU A 127 13.70 5.86 -7.28
CA GLU A 127 12.43 6.33 -7.83
C GLU A 127 11.35 6.40 -6.75
N ALA A 128 11.25 5.38 -5.91
CA ALA A 128 10.28 5.36 -4.81
C ALA A 128 10.51 6.54 -3.87
N ALA A 129 11.76 6.87 -3.57
CA ALA A 129 12.11 8.00 -2.72
C ALA A 129 11.61 9.32 -3.29
N ARG A 130 11.54 9.44 -4.63
CA ARG A 130 11.12 10.66 -5.32
C ARG A 130 9.62 10.70 -5.58
N LEU A 131 9.01 9.54 -5.86
CA LEU A 131 7.62 9.44 -6.31
C LEU A 131 6.60 9.45 -5.18
N CYS A 132 6.96 8.92 -4.03
CA CYS A 132 6.06 8.84 -2.87
C CYS A 132 6.03 10.17 -2.11
N TRP A 133 4.99 10.36 -1.31
CA TRP A 133 4.98 11.48 -0.37
C TRP A 133 6.21 11.39 0.53
N PRO A 134 6.75 12.54 0.95
CA PRO A 134 8.01 12.55 1.72
C PRO A 134 8.01 11.64 2.95
N ARG A 135 6.92 11.60 3.68
CA ARG A 135 6.84 10.76 4.88
C ARG A 135 6.89 9.27 4.54
N MET A 136 6.15 8.87 3.51
CA MET A 136 6.16 7.48 3.06
C MET A 136 7.55 7.11 2.52
N ALA A 137 8.14 8.00 1.73
CA ALA A 137 9.49 7.80 1.20
C ALA A 137 10.49 7.57 2.35
N GLU A 138 10.42 8.38 3.39
CA GLU A 138 11.28 8.24 4.56
C GLU A 138 11.12 6.87 5.23
N ARG A 139 9.89 6.42 5.39
CA ARG A 139 9.62 5.11 5.99
C ARG A 139 10.13 3.98 5.11
N LEU A 140 9.91 4.07 3.79
CA LEU A 140 10.36 3.05 2.85
C LEU A 140 11.87 2.96 2.78
N MET A 141 12.57 4.08 2.84
CA MET A 141 14.04 4.09 2.81
C MET A 141 14.65 3.48 4.08
N ALA A 142 13.89 3.42 5.16
CA ALA A 142 14.35 2.83 6.42
C ALA A 142 14.13 1.31 6.48
N ILE A 143 13.47 0.73 5.48
CA ILE A 143 13.15 -0.70 5.41
C ILE A 143 14.05 -1.34 4.35
N ASP A 144 14.44 -2.58 4.61
CA ASP A 144 15.20 -3.36 3.63
C ASP A 144 14.23 -4.09 2.69
N TRP A 145 14.36 -3.82 1.41
CA TRP A 145 13.54 -4.47 0.38
C TRP A 145 14.21 -4.45 -0.98
#